data_de0b60a5918372841989a78e5efd8451
#
_entry.id   de0b60a5918372841989a78e5efd8451
#
_cell.length_a   1.000
_cell.length_b   1.000
_cell.length_c   1.000
_cell.angle_alpha   90.00
_cell.angle_beta   90.00
_cell.angle_gamma   90.00
#
_symmetry.space_group_name_H-M   'P 1'
#
loop_
_entity.id
_entity.type
_entity.pdbx_description
1 polymer ?
#
loop_
_entity_poly.entity_id
_entity_poly.type
_entity_poly.pdbx_seq_one_letter_code
_entity_poly.pdbx_strand_id
1 'polypeptide(L)'
;MKIERVDLIPISIPYKHAEVSSRVSRGGVTDVVVRVVADDGRIGWGECCSGADTLSIVAAAQAMTPFLIGRDPRDVQSIKRDVFKKGLWDYRVQTGNFTWAGLDMALLDLAGQEAGLPLWRLLGGRGSTEPVSYFCYLARDTSEGLRRQCAEAVAAGYEHFYIKVGIDEAEDERMIADVRAAIGPERKIRIDANEAWPLPVAAKLIARWDAAFDLDFVEAPVRARPVKVMAQLRQRVSVPICANEGLGSETETLEMITGDAADVLCFSSYWVGGMQSFMTLSRTAELAGNKVCKHTHGEFGIAAVAHQHALLALGDGSRGHQQTASVMEDDILQSDIPIRTQPLWGEIDAPGLGITVDADKLDHYHKLFLADGQFLPWAATVE
;
A
#
# COMPACT_ATOMS: atom_id res chain seq x y z
N MET A 1 19.04 -21.21 13.04
CA MET A 1 19.20 -19.85 12.46
C MET A 1 18.88 -18.82 13.54
N LYS A 2 19.76 -17.84 13.72
CA LYS A 2 19.56 -16.71 14.65
C LYS A 2 19.90 -15.41 13.95
N ILE A 3 19.21 -14.34 14.31
CA ILE A 3 19.46 -13.00 13.78
C ILE A 3 20.78 -12.48 14.32
N GLU A 4 21.74 -12.17 13.45
CA GLU A 4 23.05 -11.64 13.79
C GLU A 4 23.11 -10.12 13.67
N ARG A 5 22.51 -9.56 12.60
CA ARG A 5 22.56 -8.12 12.29
C ARG A 5 21.31 -7.65 11.57
N VAL A 6 20.97 -6.39 11.81
CA VAL A 6 19.92 -5.66 11.10
C VAL A 6 20.53 -4.38 10.53
N ASP A 7 20.50 -4.24 9.22
CA ASP A 7 20.92 -3.02 8.52
C ASP A 7 19.69 -2.25 8.02
N LEU A 8 19.74 -0.94 8.16
CA LEU A 8 18.67 -0.02 7.80
C LEU A 8 19.20 0.94 6.73
N ILE A 9 18.64 0.88 5.53
CA ILE A 9 19.17 1.55 4.35
C ILE A 9 18.06 2.43 3.77
N PRO A 10 17.98 3.73 4.15
CA PRO A 10 17.06 4.66 3.52
C PRO A 10 17.41 4.87 2.06
N ILE A 11 16.42 4.85 1.19
CA ILE A 11 16.59 5.08 -0.24
C ILE A 11 15.49 6.01 -0.77
N SER A 12 15.80 6.80 -1.79
CA SER A 12 14.86 7.70 -2.46
C SER A 12 14.78 7.36 -3.95
N ILE A 13 13.57 7.02 -4.43
CA ILE A 13 13.32 6.76 -5.85
C ILE A 13 12.30 7.77 -6.38
N PRO A 14 12.60 8.49 -7.49
CA PRO A 14 11.68 9.44 -8.08
C PRO A 14 10.49 8.76 -8.78
N TYR A 15 9.40 9.51 -8.91
CA TYR A 15 8.29 9.19 -9.78
C TYR A 15 8.52 9.74 -11.20
N LYS A 16 7.96 9.08 -12.20
CA LYS A 16 7.90 9.58 -13.59
C LYS A 16 7.14 10.90 -13.70
N HIS A 17 6.12 11.07 -12.85
CA HIS A 17 5.31 12.28 -12.73
C HIS A 17 4.96 12.48 -11.26
N ALA A 18 4.86 13.73 -10.83
CA ALA A 18 4.47 14.02 -9.45
C ALA A 18 3.10 13.45 -9.11
N GLU A 19 2.98 12.86 -7.93
CA GLU A 19 1.68 12.51 -7.36
C GLU A 19 1.04 13.76 -6.77
N VAL A 20 -0.18 14.08 -7.21
CA VAL A 20 -0.93 15.24 -6.72
C VAL A 20 -2.31 14.80 -6.24
N SER A 21 -2.60 15.09 -4.97
CA SER A 21 -3.89 14.86 -4.34
C SER A 21 -4.33 16.10 -3.56
N SER A 22 -5.49 16.05 -2.88
CA SER A 22 -5.92 17.12 -1.98
C SER A 22 -4.98 17.36 -0.79
N ARG A 23 -4.07 16.43 -0.49
CA ARG A 23 -3.16 16.47 0.66
C ARG A 23 -1.68 16.38 0.32
N VAL A 24 -1.36 15.77 -0.80
CA VAL A 24 0.02 15.38 -1.15
C VAL A 24 0.39 15.96 -2.50
N SER A 25 1.61 16.49 -2.58
CA SER A 25 2.28 16.82 -3.83
C SER A 25 3.74 16.39 -3.69
N ARG A 26 4.11 15.23 -4.28
CA ARG A 26 5.45 14.67 -4.13
C ARG A 26 6.00 14.10 -5.43
N GLY A 27 7.32 14.23 -5.62
CA GLY A 27 8.03 13.78 -6.83
C GLY A 27 8.63 12.38 -6.72
N GLY A 28 8.43 11.65 -5.64
CA GLY A 28 8.99 10.32 -5.44
C GLY A 28 8.66 9.73 -4.07
N VAL A 29 9.29 8.61 -3.75
CA VAL A 29 9.13 7.89 -2.48
C VAL A 29 10.49 7.75 -1.81
N THR A 30 10.50 7.86 -0.48
CA THR A 30 11.64 7.52 0.36
C THR A 30 11.20 6.54 1.41
N ASP A 31 11.77 5.33 1.36
CA ASP A 31 11.50 4.26 2.31
C ASP A 31 12.80 3.72 2.90
N VAL A 32 12.69 2.89 3.95
CA VAL A 32 13.84 2.26 4.59
C VAL A 32 13.87 0.79 4.24
N VAL A 33 14.85 0.39 3.43
CA VAL A 33 15.12 -1.03 3.17
C VAL A 33 15.73 -1.66 4.42
N VAL A 34 15.16 -2.77 4.83
CA VAL A 34 15.63 -3.58 5.97
C VAL A 34 16.35 -4.81 5.45
N ARG A 35 17.58 -5.00 5.89
CA ARG A 35 18.36 -6.20 5.62
C ARG A 35 18.66 -6.92 6.95
N VAL A 36 18.05 -8.07 7.16
CA VAL A 36 18.30 -8.93 8.32
C VAL A 36 19.25 -10.04 7.93
N VAL A 37 20.42 -10.11 8.58
CA VAL A 37 21.42 -11.15 8.35
C VAL A 37 21.33 -12.19 9.46
N ALA A 38 21.23 -13.46 9.07
CA ALA A 38 21.25 -14.60 9.99
C ALA A 38 22.66 -15.18 10.15
N ASP A 39 22.87 -15.94 11.23
CA ASP A 39 24.16 -16.59 11.60
C ASP A 39 24.62 -17.67 10.61
N ASP A 40 23.75 -18.12 9.73
CA ASP A 40 24.06 -19.06 8.63
C ASP A 40 24.33 -18.36 7.28
N GLY A 41 24.38 -17.03 7.28
CA GLY A 41 24.67 -16.19 6.12
C GLY A 41 23.47 -15.85 5.24
N ARG A 42 22.26 -16.34 5.54
CA ARG A 42 21.04 -15.94 4.82
C ARG A 42 20.71 -14.49 5.09
N ILE A 43 20.07 -13.86 4.11
CA ILE A 43 19.62 -12.47 4.18
C ILE A 43 18.12 -12.46 3.96
N GLY A 44 17.38 -11.87 4.90
CA GLY A 44 15.99 -11.52 4.73
C GLY A 44 15.84 -10.05 4.40
N TRP A 45 14.96 -9.75 3.46
CA TRP A 45 14.69 -8.40 3.00
C TRP A 45 13.31 -7.92 3.44
N GLY A 46 13.23 -6.65 3.81
CA GLY A 46 12.00 -5.98 4.15
C GLY A 46 12.05 -4.50 3.78
N GLU A 47 10.92 -3.83 3.89
CA GLU A 47 10.75 -2.44 3.52
C GLU A 47 9.80 -1.74 4.49
N CYS A 48 10.30 -0.72 5.17
CA CYS A 48 9.47 0.18 5.95
C CYS A 48 8.99 1.31 5.03
N CYS A 49 7.74 1.24 4.62
CA CYS A 49 7.10 2.28 3.82
C CYS A 49 6.88 3.52 4.69
N SER A 50 7.78 4.51 4.63
CA SER A 50 7.83 5.59 5.62
C SER A 50 6.85 6.73 5.38
N GLY A 51 6.40 6.89 4.15
CA GLY A 51 5.52 8.00 3.79
C GLY A 51 6.22 9.35 3.82
N ALA A 52 6.35 9.99 4.98
CA ALA A 52 6.87 11.36 5.10
C ALA A 52 8.09 11.50 6.01
N ASP A 53 8.27 10.64 6.99
CA ASP A 53 9.29 10.81 8.04
C ASP A 53 10.21 9.61 8.15
N THR A 54 11.13 9.52 7.21
CA THR A 54 12.10 8.43 7.09
C THR A 54 13.04 8.34 8.29
N LEU A 55 13.47 9.47 8.85
CA LEU A 55 14.41 9.46 9.98
C LEU A 55 13.77 8.95 11.28
N SER A 56 12.49 9.23 11.51
CA SER A 56 11.74 8.61 12.62
C SER A 56 11.64 7.10 12.47
N ILE A 57 11.45 6.59 11.26
CA ILE A 57 11.43 5.15 10.98
C ILE A 57 12.79 4.52 11.26
N VAL A 58 13.89 5.15 10.82
CA VAL A 58 15.25 4.66 11.11
C VAL A 58 15.50 4.60 12.61
N ALA A 59 15.18 5.67 13.35
CA ALA A 59 15.35 5.73 14.80
C ALA A 59 14.50 4.67 15.52
N ALA A 60 13.26 4.48 15.08
CA ALA A 60 12.38 3.45 15.61
C ALA A 60 12.91 2.04 15.35
N ALA A 61 13.37 1.75 14.14
CA ALA A 61 13.94 0.46 13.78
C ALA A 61 15.23 0.16 14.56
N GLN A 62 16.08 1.16 14.76
CA GLN A 62 17.27 1.04 15.63
C GLN A 62 16.87 0.69 17.06
N ALA A 63 15.86 1.31 17.61
CA ALA A 63 15.35 1.04 18.95
C ALA A 63 14.68 -0.34 19.08
N MET A 64 14.09 -0.88 18.00
CA MET A 64 13.50 -2.21 17.96
C MET A 64 14.55 -3.32 17.75
N THR A 65 15.65 -3.04 17.06
CA THR A 65 16.71 -4.01 16.72
C THR A 65 17.19 -4.87 17.90
N PRO A 66 17.43 -4.35 19.12
CA PRO A 66 17.87 -5.16 20.26
C PRO A 66 16.91 -6.31 20.64
N PHE A 67 15.63 -6.20 20.29
CA PHE A 67 14.64 -7.28 20.52
C PHE A 67 14.74 -8.42 19.49
N LEU A 68 15.44 -8.20 18.38
CA LEU A 68 15.60 -9.16 17.30
C LEU A 68 16.90 -9.94 17.42
N ILE A 69 18.00 -9.28 17.80
CA ILE A 69 19.34 -9.88 17.82
C ILE A 69 19.39 -11.14 18.70
N GLY A 70 19.96 -12.22 18.17
CA GLY A 70 20.08 -13.53 18.81
C GLY A 70 18.79 -14.35 18.83
N ARG A 71 17.68 -13.81 18.34
CA ARG A 71 16.38 -14.52 18.24
C ARG A 71 16.32 -15.38 16.98
N ASP A 72 15.44 -16.35 17.00
CA ASP A 72 15.06 -17.10 15.82
C ASP A 72 14.08 -16.25 14.99
N PRO A 73 14.35 -15.96 13.70
CA PRO A 73 13.47 -15.16 12.89
C PRO A 73 12.07 -15.76 12.64
N ARG A 74 11.89 -17.06 12.89
CA ARG A 74 10.58 -17.74 12.81
C ARG A 74 9.64 -17.36 13.96
N ASP A 75 10.19 -16.88 15.07
CA ASP A 75 9.45 -16.49 16.27
C ASP A 75 8.81 -15.08 16.14
N VAL A 76 8.37 -14.71 14.93
CA VAL A 76 7.88 -13.37 14.57
C VAL A 76 6.92 -12.81 15.60
N GLN A 77 5.86 -13.56 15.99
CA GLN A 77 4.84 -13.09 16.92
C GLN A 77 5.37 -12.89 18.35
N SER A 78 6.33 -13.71 18.76
CA SER A 78 6.99 -13.57 20.06
C SER A 78 7.88 -12.33 20.09
N ILE A 79 8.61 -12.07 19.01
CA ILE A 79 9.43 -10.85 18.86
C ILE A 79 8.54 -9.62 18.82
N LYS A 80 7.46 -9.61 17.98
CA LYS A 80 6.49 -8.52 17.93
C LYS A 80 5.95 -8.17 19.32
N ARG A 81 5.51 -9.18 20.05
CA ARG A 81 4.99 -8.99 21.40
C ARG A 81 6.01 -8.36 22.34
N ASP A 82 7.27 -8.78 22.29
CA ASP A 82 8.33 -8.21 23.13
C ASP A 82 8.62 -6.75 22.74
N VAL A 83 8.70 -6.44 21.44
CA VAL A 83 8.87 -5.09 20.93
C VAL A 83 7.75 -4.18 21.44
N PHE A 84 6.51 -4.51 21.20
CA PHE A 84 5.38 -3.63 21.51
C PHE A 84 5.11 -3.55 22.99
N LYS A 85 5.20 -4.65 23.77
CA LYS A 85 4.97 -4.62 25.22
C LYS A 85 6.16 -4.06 25.98
N LYS A 86 7.37 -4.61 25.83
CA LYS A 86 8.55 -4.18 26.56
C LYS A 86 9.12 -2.87 26.04
N GLY A 87 9.08 -2.67 24.71
CA GLY A 87 9.54 -1.45 24.05
C GLY A 87 8.57 -0.29 24.15
N LEU A 88 7.33 -0.51 24.61
CA LEU A 88 6.27 0.51 24.73
C LEU A 88 5.90 1.20 23.41
N TRP A 89 5.99 0.47 22.28
CA TRP A 89 5.68 1.01 20.97
C TRP A 89 4.17 1.11 20.69
N ASP A 90 3.31 0.48 21.51
CA ASP A 90 1.86 0.59 21.41
C ASP A 90 1.35 2.04 21.42
N TYR A 91 2.08 2.95 22.05
CA TYR A 91 1.76 4.37 22.09
C TYR A 91 2.22 5.17 20.87
N ARG A 92 2.92 4.52 19.94
CA ARG A 92 3.48 5.13 18.70
C ARG A 92 2.93 4.41 17.48
N VAL A 93 1.63 4.26 17.43
CA VAL A 93 0.92 3.37 16.50
C VAL A 93 1.42 3.49 15.06
N GLN A 94 1.38 4.65 14.45
CA GLN A 94 1.79 4.78 13.05
C GLN A 94 3.27 4.46 12.86
N THR A 95 4.18 5.20 13.47
CA THR A 95 5.63 4.97 13.34
C THR A 95 6.01 3.55 13.73
N GLY A 96 5.45 3.03 14.82
CA GLY A 96 5.68 1.66 15.28
C GLY A 96 5.23 0.62 14.26
N ASN A 97 4.04 0.78 13.69
CA ASN A 97 3.48 -0.14 12.72
C ASN A 97 4.25 -0.15 11.40
N PHE A 98 4.57 1.04 10.87
CA PHE A 98 5.36 1.16 9.63
C PHE A 98 6.75 0.54 9.80
N THR A 99 7.41 0.81 10.92
CA THR A 99 8.73 0.24 11.23
C THR A 99 8.68 -1.28 11.39
N TRP A 100 7.72 -1.75 12.21
CA TRP A 100 7.59 -3.18 12.44
C TRP A 100 7.28 -3.96 11.16
N ALA A 101 6.46 -3.42 10.26
CA ALA A 101 6.11 -4.10 9.03
C ALA A 101 7.31 -4.43 8.15
N GLY A 102 8.30 -3.54 8.06
CA GLY A 102 9.54 -3.82 7.34
C GLY A 102 10.39 -4.89 8.01
N LEU A 103 10.51 -4.86 9.34
CA LEU A 103 11.18 -5.92 10.10
C LEU A 103 10.44 -7.26 9.95
N ASP A 104 9.13 -7.26 10.05
CA ASP A 104 8.25 -8.43 9.88
C ASP A 104 8.44 -9.09 8.50
N MET A 105 8.48 -8.29 7.43
CA MET A 105 8.73 -8.80 6.07
C MET A 105 10.08 -9.52 5.98
N ALA A 106 11.15 -8.93 6.52
CA ALA A 106 12.48 -9.53 6.50
C ALA A 106 12.56 -10.83 7.31
N LEU A 107 11.88 -10.90 8.46
CA LEU A 107 11.79 -12.13 9.25
C LEU A 107 11.02 -13.23 8.53
N LEU A 108 9.91 -12.88 7.89
CA LEU A 108 9.08 -13.81 7.11
C LEU A 108 9.83 -14.30 5.85
N ASP A 109 10.63 -13.45 5.23
CA ASP A 109 11.50 -13.85 4.12
C ASP A 109 12.51 -14.92 4.56
N LEU A 110 13.22 -14.70 5.66
CA LEU A 110 14.13 -15.71 6.25
C LEU A 110 13.41 -17.01 6.60
N ALA A 111 12.20 -16.92 7.19
CA ALA A 111 11.41 -18.10 7.53
C ALA A 111 11.02 -18.90 6.29
N GLY A 112 10.64 -18.23 5.21
CA GLY A 112 10.34 -18.87 3.93
C GLY A 112 11.55 -19.52 3.27
N GLN A 113 12.69 -18.83 3.27
CA GLN A 113 13.97 -19.35 2.77
C GLN A 113 14.38 -20.62 3.53
N GLU A 114 14.27 -20.63 4.86
CA GLU A 114 14.62 -21.81 5.67
C GLU A 114 13.68 -22.97 5.43
N ALA A 115 12.37 -22.69 5.30
CA ALA A 115 11.37 -23.71 5.00
C ALA A 115 11.45 -24.24 3.55
N GLY A 116 12.18 -23.57 2.66
CA GLY A 116 12.20 -23.86 1.23
C GLY A 116 10.84 -23.63 0.55
N LEU A 117 10.03 -22.68 1.08
CA LEU A 117 8.67 -22.40 0.63
C LEU A 117 8.51 -20.90 0.32
N PRO A 118 7.73 -20.55 -0.73
CA PRO A 118 7.34 -19.17 -0.95
C PRO A 118 6.45 -18.68 0.21
N LEU A 119 6.52 -17.39 0.51
CA LEU A 119 5.85 -16.82 1.68
C LEU A 119 4.32 -17.06 1.67
N TRP A 120 3.65 -17.00 0.53
CA TRP A 120 2.20 -17.25 0.47
C TRP A 120 1.80 -18.66 0.98
N ARG A 121 2.67 -19.67 0.87
CA ARG A 121 2.43 -21.00 1.44
C ARG A 121 2.49 -20.98 2.97
N LEU A 122 3.38 -20.18 3.56
CA LEU A 122 3.46 -20.00 5.01
C LEU A 122 2.28 -19.20 5.55
N LEU A 123 1.69 -18.32 4.73
CA LEU A 123 0.51 -17.51 5.10
C LEU A 123 -0.82 -18.27 5.01
N GLY A 124 -0.79 -19.55 4.69
CA GLY A 124 -1.97 -20.41 4.68
C GLY A 124 -2.26 -21.10 3.35
N GLY A 125 -1.39 -20.92 2.36
CA GLY A 125 -1.56 -21.46 1.02
C GLY A 125 -2.43 -20.57 0.14
N ARG A 126 -2.73 -21.05 -1.05
CA ARG A 126 -3.42 -20.26 -2.07
C ARG A 126 -4.92 -20.12 -1.77
N GLY A 127 -5.40 -18.88 -1.72
CA GLY A 127 -6.82 -18.57 -1.51
C GLY A 127 -7.65 -18.58 -2.79
N SER A 128 -7.03 -18.31 -3.97
CA SER A 128 -7.69 -18.33 -5.28
C SER A 128 -6.77 -18.91 -6.36
N THR A 129 -7.32 -19.43 -7.45
CA THR A 129 -6.58 -19.87 -8.64
C THR A 129 -6.30 -18.72 -9.61
N GLU A 130 -7.03 -17.63 -9.48
CA GLU A 130 -6.87 -16.46 -10.34
C GLU A 130 -5.64 -15.64 -9.96
N PRO A 131 -4.99 -14.97 -10.94
CA PRO A 131 -3.95 -13.99 -10.64
C PRO A 131 -4.54 -12.80 -9.89
N VAL A 132 -3.73 -12.16 -9.06
CA VAL A 132 -4.09 -10.92 -8.37
C VAL A 132 -4.15 -9.78 -9.39
N SER A 133 -5.20 -8.98 -9.33
CA SER A 133 -5.37 -7.83 -10.21
C SER A 133 -5.08 -6.50 -9.50
N TYR A 134 -4.52 -5.56 -10.26
CA TYR A 134 -4.12 -4.25 -9.78
C TYR A 134 -4.76 -3.14 -10.62
N PHE A 135 -4.93 -1.96 -10.04
CA PHE A 135 -5.46 -0.80 -10.72
C PHE A 135 -4.41 -0.07 -11.57
N CYS A 136 -4.88 0.75 -12.51
CA CYS A 136 -4.09 1.80 -13.14
C CYS A 136 -4.26 3.10 -12.37
N TYR A 137 -3.18 3.64 -11.80
CA TYR A 137 -3.15 5.00 -11.27
C TYR A 137 -3.05 6.00 -12.43
N LEU A 138 -3.99 6.95 -12.50
CA LEU A 138 -3.96 8.03 -13.48
C LEU A 138 -3.48 9.32 -12.81
N ALA A 139 -2.38 9.87 -13.30
CA ALA A 139 -1.91 11.18 -12.88
C ALA A 139 -2.88 12.26 -13.34
N ARG A 140 -3.07 13.32 -12.53
CA ARG A 140 -3.83 14.52 -12.94
C ARG A 140 -3.17 15.13 -14.17
N ASP A 141 -3.97 15.42 -15.21
CA ASP A 141 -3.47 15.89 -16.49
C ASP A 141 -4.55 16.62 -17.27
N THR A 142 -4.18 17.21 -18.40
CA THR A 142 -5.11 17.72 -19.42
C THR A 142 -5.98 16.60 -19.98
N SER A 143 -7.09 16.96 -20.65
CA SER A 143 -7.95 15.97 -21.31
C SER A 143 -7.21 15.11 -22.35
N GLU A 144 -6.22 15.67 -23.03
CA GLU A 144 -5.38 14.93 -23.98
C GLU A 144 -4.44 13.96 -23.27
N GLY A 145 -3.79 14.40 -22.20
CA GLY A 145 -2.90 13.57 -21.37
C GLY A 145 -3.65 12.40 -20.74
N LEU A 146 -4.82 12.63 -20.16
CA LEU A 146 -5.68 11.56 -19.61
C LEU A 146 -6.12 10.56 -20.66
N ARG A 147 -6.53 11.02 -21.86
CA ARG A 147 -6.86 10.09 -22.96
C ARG A 147 -5.70 9.21 -23.35
N ARG A 148 -4.47 9.75 -23.42
CA ARG A 148 -3.26 8.97 -23.69
C ARG A 148 -3.01 7.94 -22.60
N GLN A 149 -2.98 8.35 -21.31
CA GLN A 149 -2.81 7.43 -20.18
C GLN A 149 -3.86 6.31 -20.19
N CYS A 150 -5.12 6.64 -20.43
CA CYS A 150 -6.20 5.65 -20.52
C CYS A 150 -6.02 4.70 -21.69
N ALA A 151 -5.61 5.18 -22.87
CA ALA A 151 -5.41 4.34 -24.04
C ALA A 151 -4.28 3.34 -23.84
N GLU A 152 -3.17 3.77 -23.24
CA GLU A 152 -2.03 2.91 -22.88
C GLU A 152 -2.45 1.84 -21.86
N ALA A 153 -3.18 2.23 -20.80
CA ALA A 153 -3.65 1.31 -19.78
C ALA A 153 -4.70 0.31 -20.29
N VAL A 154 -5.61 0.75 -21.17
CA VAL A 154 -6.57 -0.14 -21.82
C VAL A 154 -5.85 -1.16 -22.71
N ALA A 155 -4.84 -0.72 -23.46
CA ALA A 155 -4.03 -1.61 -24.30
C ALA A 155 -3.22 -2.63 -23.46
N ALA A 156 -2.79 -2.25 -22.25
CA ALA A 156 -2.13 -3.14 -21.29
C ALA A 156 -3.11 -4.09 -20.57
N GLY A 157 -4.42 -3.93 -20.74
CA GLY A 157 -5.45 -4.81 -20.18
C GLY A 157 -5.96 -4.41 -18.80
N TYR A 158 -5.75 -3.16 -18.36
CA TYR A 158 -6.31 -2.69 -17.10
C TYR A 158 -7.85 -2.60 -17.15
N GLU A 159 -8.49 -3.07 -16.07
CA GLU A 159 -9.94 -3.02 -15.88
C GLU A 159 -10.37 -1.99 -14.83
N HIS A 160 -9.47 -1.60 -13.92
CA HIS A 160 -9.73 -0.68 -12.82
C HIS A 160 -8.85 0.56 -12.96
N PHE A 161 -9.47 1.73 -12.95
CA PHE A 161 -8.82 3.03 -13.12
C PHE A 161 -9.04 3.87 -11.87
N TYR A 162 -7.99 4.53 -11.39
CA TYR A 162 -7.99 5.25 -10.14
C TYR A 162 -7.51 6.69 -10.33
N ILE A 163 -8.27 7.64 -9.79
CA ILE A 163 -8.02 9.07 -9.94
C ILE A 163 -8.10 9.75 -8.57
N LYS A 164 -7.15 10.63 -8.28
CA LYS A 164 -7.21 11.55 -7.15
C LYS A 164 -8.14 12.73 -7.48
N VAL A 165 -9.04 13.06 -6.55
CA VAL A 165 -10.02 14.16 -6.63
C VAL A 165 -9.98 14.99 -5.33
N GLY A 166 -10.85 16.00 -5.21
CA GLY A 166 -10.98 16.81 -4.00
C GLY A 166 -10.11 18.07 -3.99
N ILE A 167 -9.64 18.52 -5.17
CA ILE A 167 -8.87 19.77 -5.34
C ILE A 167 -9.76 20.87 -5.91
N ASP A 168 -10.34 20.64 -7.08
CA ASP A 168 -11.26 21.57 -7.76
C ASP A 168 -12.41 20.78 -8.36
N GLU A 169 -13.64 21.14 -7.99
CA GLU A 169 -14.86 20.38 -8.38
C GLU A 169 -15.04 20.29 -9.88
N ALA A 170 -14.79 21.39 -10.61
CA ALA A 170 -15.02 21.43 -12.06
C ALA A 170 -13.93 20.63 -12.81
N GLU A 171 -12.70 20.74 -12.37
CA GLU A 171 -11.58 19.97 -12.93
C GLU A 171 -11.72 18.47 -12.60
N ASP A 172 -12.07 18.13 -11.37
CA ASP A 172 -12.29 16.75 -10.95
C ASP A 172 -13.40 16.08 -11.77
N GLU A 173 -14.53 16.77 -11.98
CA GLU A 173 -15.64 16.28 -12.81
C GLU A 173 -15.22 16.11 -14.27
N ARG A 174 -14.48 17.07 -14.84
CA ARG A 174 -13.90 16.97 -16.19
C ARG A 174 -13.02 15.73 -16.32
N MET A 175 -12.11 15.51 -15.34
CA MET A 175 -11.19 14.37 -15.36
C MET A 175 -11.95 13.04 -15.31
N ILE A 176 -12.97 12.90 -14.45
CA ILE A 176 -13.78 11.69 -14.37
C ILE A 176 -14.52 11.45 -15.69
N ALA A 177 -15.08 12.51 -16.29
CA ALA A 177 -15.78 12.44 -17.59
C ALA A 177 -14.84 12.01 -18.72
N ASP A 178 -13.63 12.60 -18.78
CA ASP A 178 -12.61 12.26 -19.78
C ASP A 178 -12.18 10.79 -19.66
N VAL A 179 -11.97 10.32 -18.43
CA VAL A 179 -11.60 8.92 -18.18
C VAL A 179 -12.73 7.99 -18.58
N ARG A 180 -13.99 8.25 -18.16
CA ARG A 180 -15.15 7.42 -18.53
C ARG A 180 -15.31 7.33 -20.04
N ALA A 181 -15.17 8.46 -20.74
CA ALA A 181 -15.24 8.50 -22.21
C ALA A 181 -14.10 7.67 -22.87
N ALA A 182 -12.90 7.70 -22.29
CA ALA A 182 -11.75 7.01 -22.85
C ALA A 182 -11.75 5.49 -22.60
N ILE A 183 -12.21 5.04 -21.42
CA ILE A 183 -12.14 3.62 -21.04
C ILE A 183 -13.41 2.83 -21.40
N GLY A 184 -14.50 3.50 -21.76
CA GLY A 184 -15.79 2.88 -22.05
C GLY A 184 -16.60 2.52 -20.80
N PRO A 185 -17.83 1.97 -20.96
CA PRO A 185 -18.76 1.77 -19.84
C PRO A 185 -18.44 0.55 -18.96
N GLU A 186 -17.71 -0.44 -19.48
CA GLU A 186 -17.51 -1.73 -18.78
C GLU A 186 -16.42 -1.67 -17.71
N ARG A 187 -15.44 -0.77 -17.86
CA ARG A 187 -14.31 -0.66 -16.94
C ARG A 187 -14.66 0.18 -15.73
N LYS A 188 -13.96 -0.07 -14.63
CA LYS A 188 -14.25 0.49 -13.32
C LYS A 188 -13.46 1.76 -13.05
N ILE A 189 -14.14 2.81 -12.56
CA ILE A 189 -13.52 4.05 -12.10
C ILE A 189 -13.63 4.12 -10.58
N ARG A 190 -12.51 4.36 -9.92
CA ARG A 190 -12.39 4.64 -8.50
C ARG A 190 -11.86 6.05 -8.32
N ILE A 191 -12.44 6.77 -7.39
CA ILE A 191 -11.99 8.12 -7.05
C ILE A 191 -11.60 8.18 -5.58
N ASP A 192 -10.54 8.95 -5.28
CA ASP A 192 -10.08 9.15 -3.91
C ASP A 192 -9.98 10.65 -3.62
N ALA A 193 -10.71 11.09 -2.61
CA ALA A 193 -10.74 12.48 -2.19
C ALA A 193 -9.76 12.79 -1.03
N ASN A 194 -9.13 11.80 -0.42
CA ASN A 194 -8.24 11.96 0.73
C ASN A 194 -8.84 12.89 1.81
N GLU A 195 -10.08 12.62 2.21
CA GLU A 195 -10.85 13.35 3.23
C GLU A 195 -11.15 14.83 2.89
N ALA A 196 -11.20 15.21 1.63
CA ALA A 196 -11.35 16.60 1.22
C ALA A 196 -12.69 17.23 1.58
N TRP A 197 -13.78 16.45 1.68
CA TRP A 197 -15.12 17.02 1.71
C TRP A 197 -15.80 16.97 3.08
N PRO A 198 -16.55 18.03 3.46
CA PRO A 198 -17.57 17.90 4.49
C PRO A 198 -18.70 16.97 4.04
N LEU A 199 -19.33 16.27 4.98
CA LEU A 199 -20.35 15.26 4.70
C LEU A 199 -21.49 15.71 3.75
N PRO A 200 -22.09 16.93 3.87
CA PRO A 200 -23.14 17.35 2.93
C PRO A 200 -22.63 17.57 1.51
N VAL A 201 -21.38 18.00 1.37
CA VAL A 201 -20.73 18.19 0.07
C VAL A 201 -20.43 16.84 -0.57
N ALA A 202 -19.81 15.94 0.18
CA ALA A 202 -19.52 14.58 -0.25
C ALA A 202 -20.79 13.87 -0.77
N ALA A 203 -21.86 13.88 0.01
CA ALA A 203 -23.12 13.21 -0.38
C ALA A 203 -23.68 13.75 -1.70
N LYS A 204 -23.62 15.08 -1.93
CA LYS A 204 -24.10 15.72 -3.16
C LYS A 204 -23.23 15.40 -4.37
N LEU A 205 -21.89 15.53 -4.22
CA LEU A 205 -20.93 15.29 -5.30
C LEU A 205 -20.95 13.83 -5.74
N ILE A 206 -20.88 12.92 -4.78
CA ILE A 206 -20.86 11.48 -5.02
C ILE A 206 -22.12 11.03 -5.75
N ALA A 207 -23.31 11.43 -5.27
CA ALA A 207 -24.56 11.07 -5.93
C ALA A 207 -24.63 11.58 -7.37
N ARG A 208 -24.13 12.79 -7.64
CA ARG A 208 -24.09 13.38 -8.99
C ARG A 208 -23.12 12.64 -9.90
N TRP A 209 -21.90 12.40 -9.43
CA TRP A 209 -20.85 11.77 -10.23
C TRP A 209 -21.11 10.28 -10.45
N ASP A 210 -21.66 9.56 -9.46
CA ASP A 210 -22.05 8.16 -9.62
C ASP A 210 -23.15 8.01 -10.68
N ALA A 211 -24.20 8.85 -10.63
CA ALA A 211 -25.27 8.85 -11.62
C ALA A 211 -24.79 9.18 -13.06
N ALA A 212 -23.73 9.97 -13.19
CA ALA A 212 -23.18 10.36 -14.49
C ALA A 212 -22.11 9.41 -15.02
N PHE A 213 -21.32 8.78 -14.14
CA PHE A 213 -20.08 8.11 -14.51
C PHE A 213 -19.97 6.66 -14.02
N ASP A 214 -20.93 6.10 -13.29
CA ASP A 214 -20.95 4.72 -12.78
C ASP A 214 -19.66 4.37 -12.03
N LEU A 215 -19.48 4.92 -10.82
CA LEU A 215 -18.29 4.75 -10.02
C LEU A 215 -18.25 3.36 -9.34
N ASP A 216 -17.09 2.71 -9.29
CA ASP A 216 -16.89 1.42 -8.61
C ASP A 216 -16.93 1.59 -7.08
N PHE A 217 -16.19 2.56 -6.57
CA PHE A 217 -16.26 3.04 -5.19
C PHE A 217 -15.64 4.44 -5.05
N VAL A 218 -15.93 5.09 -3.92
CA VAL A 218 -15.34 6.37 -3.52
C VAL A 218 -14.50 6.18 -2.27
N GLU A 219 -13.18 6.41 -2.38
CA GLU A 219 -12.22 6.28 -1.29
C GLU A 219 -12.11 7.57 -0.49
N ALA A 220 -12.09 7.43 0.83
CA ALA A 220 -11.87 8.50 1.81
C ALA A 220 -12.56 9.83 1.46
N PRO A 221 -13.89 9.84 1.17
CA PRO A 221 -14.56 11.08 0.76
C PRO A 221 -14.67 12.11 1.88
N VAL A 222 -14.78 11.68 3.12
CA VAL A 222 -14.91 12.50 4.32
C VAL A 222 -13.89 12.09 5.36
N ARG A 223 -13.69 12.92 6.40
CA ARG A 223 -12.81 12.57 7.50
C ARG A 223 -13.17 11.21 8.12
N ALA A 224 -12.18 10.36 8.28
CA ALA A 224 -12.34 9.04 8.87
C ALA A 224 -12.74 9.09 10.35
N ARG A 225 -12.39 10.16 11.04
CA ARG A 225 -12.70 10.35 12.46
C ARG A 225 -13.58 11.58 12.69
N PRO A 226 -14.65 11.46 13.50
CA PRO A 226 -15.17 10.22 14.13
C PRO A 226 -15.82 9.28 13.11
N VAL A 227 -15.70 7.97 13.30
CA VAL A 227 -16.17 6.89 12.40
C VAL A 227 -17.62 7.08 11.94
N LYS A 228 -18.49 7.60 12.83
CA LYS A 228 -19.91 7.89 12.51
C LYS A 228 -20.11 8.80 11.31
N VAL A 229 -19.14 9.65 10.93
CA VAL A 229 -19.31 10.57 9.79
C VAL A 229 -19.31 9.79 8.49
N MET A 230 -18.38 8.82 8.36
CA MET A 230 -18.32 7.94 7.19
C MET A 230 -19.53 7.00 7.15
N ALA A 231 -19.94 6.41 8.30
CA ALA A 231 -21.16 5.60 8.40
C ALA A 231 -22.41 6.38 7.97
N GLN A 232 -22.54 7.66 8.33
CA GLN A 232 -23.65 8.52 7.89
C GLN A 232 -23.59 8.83 6.40
N LEU A 233 -22.41 8.97 5.81
CA LEU A 233 -22.28 9.16 4.37
C LEU A 233 -22.69 7.90 3.62
N ARG A 234 -22.18 6.74 4.03
CA ARG A 234 -22.51 5.44 3.44
C ARG A 234 -24.03 5.21 3.35
N GLN A 235 -24.78 5.63 4.37
CA GLN A 235 -26.26 5.53 4.37
C GLN A 235 -26.98 6.52 3.42
N ARG A 236 -26.28 7.50 2.84
CA ARG A 236 -26.84 8.56 2.00
C ARG A 236 -26.55 8.40 0.51
N VAL A 237 -25.65 7.50 0.16
CA VAL A 237 -25.21 7.27 -1.22
C VAL A 237 -25.39 5.81 -1.60
N SER A 238 -25.53 5.53 -2.90
CA SER A 238 -25.68 4.17 -3.43
C SER A 238 -24.36 3.52 -3.80
N VAL A 239 -23.37 4.33 -4.17
CA VAL A 239 -22.05 3.85 -4.54
C VAL A 239 -21.29 3.35 -3.29
N PRO A 240 -20.53 2.25 -3.37
CA PRO A 240 -19.73 1.77 -2.26
C PRO A 240 -18.75 2.81 -1.73
N ILE A 241 -18.65 2.93 -0.41
CA ILE A 241 -17.67 3.78 0.27
C ILE A 241 -16.47 2.95 0.68
N CYS A 242 -15.28 3.44 0.36
CA CYS A 242 -14.00 2.84 0.74
C CYS A 242 -13.33 3.66 1.85
N ALA A 243 -13.05 3.02 2.99
CA ALA A 243 -12.26 3.62 4.05
C ALA A 243 -10.77 3.39 3.78
N ASN A 244 -9.95 4.40 4.04
CA ASN A 244 -8.49 4.32 3.99
C ASN A 244 -7.86 5.00 5.22
N GLU A 245 -7.85 6.33 5.33
CA GLU A 245 -7.14 7.08 6.37
C GLU A 245 -7.52 6.71 7.80
N GLY A 246 -8.52 6.12 8.12
CA GLY A 246 -8.89 5.70 9.47
C GLY A 246 -8.49 4.26 9.82
N LEU A 247 -7.61 3.63 9.06
CA LEU A 247 -7.23 2.23 9.20
C LEU A 247 -5.77 2.06 9.68
N GLY A 248 -5.27 3.01 10.46
CA GLY A 248 -3.86 3.09 10.88
C GLY A 248 -3.46 2.15 12.02
N SER A 249 -4.36 1.29 12.51
CA SER A 249 -4.09 0.28 13.53
C SER A 249 -5.12 -0.84 13.50
N GLU A 250 -4.82 -1.96 14.17
CA GLU A 250 -5.77 -3.07 14.33
C GLU A 250 -7.08 -2.60 14.98
N THR A 251 -7.00 -1.78 16.02
CA THR A 251 -8.18 -1.26 16.73
C THR A 251 -9.01 -0.33 15.85
N GLU A 252 -8.37 0.58 15.12
CA GLU A 252 -9.07 1.51 14.24
C GLU A 252 -9.75 0.78 13.08
N THR A 253 -9.10 -0.22 12.51
CA THR A 253 -9.70 -1.06 11.47
C THR A 253 -10.93 -1.82 12.01
N LEU A 254 -10.84 -2.37 13.23
CA LEU A 254 -11.97 -3.05 13.87
C LEU A 254 -13.12 -2.06 14.16
N GLU A 255 -12.82 -0.82 14.56
CA GLU A 255 -13.85 0.21 14.75
C GLU A 255 -14.58 0.58 13.45
N MET A 256 -13.87 0.64 12.31
CA MET A 256 -14.50 0.85 11.00
C MET A 256 -15.44 -0.29 10.62
N ILE A 257 -15.02 -1.54 10.85
CA ILE A 257 -15.83 -2.73 10.60
C ILE A 257 -17.09 -2.72 11.48
N THR A 258 -16.91 -2.60 12.80
CA THR A 258 -18.03 -2.68 13.76
C THR A 258 -18.95 -1.45 13.73
N GLY A 259 -18.42 -0.32 13.27
CA GLY A 259 -19.18 0.92 13.06
C GLY A 259 -19.97 0.95 11.75
N ASP A 260 -19.92 -0.11 10.93
CA ASP A 260 -20.57 -0.20 9.63
C ASP A 260 -20.29 1.03 8.74
N ALA A 261 -19.02 1.47 8.75
CA ALA A 261 -18.63 2.77 8.20
C ALA A 261 -18.25 2.74 6.72
N ALA A 262 -17.92 1.58 6.17
CA ALA A 262 -17.48 1.43 4.78
C ALA A 262 -17.91 0.09 4.20
N ASP A 263 -17.94 -0.02 2.89
CA ASP A 263 -18.16 -1.26 2.12
C ASP A 263 -16.85 -1.93 1.76
N VAL A 264 -15.82 -1.11 1.54
CA VAL A 264 -14.46 -1.54 1.20
C VAL A 264 -13.48 -0.98 2.23
N LEU A 265 -12.53 -1.78 2.67
CA LEU A 265 -11.44 -1.37 3.55
C LEU A 265 -10.13 -1.42 2.78
N CYS A 266 -9.50 -0.26 2.63
CA CYS A 266 -8.25 -0.11 1.88
C CYS A 266 -7.09 0.13 2.84
N PHE A 267 -6.33 -0.94 3.15
CA PHE A 267 -5.20 -0.91 4.08
C PHE A 267 -4.09 -1.88 3.67
N SER A 268 -2.99 -1.85 4.38
CA SER A 268 -1.79 -2.65 4.11
C SER A 268 -1.13 -3.12 5.40
N SER A 269 -0.15 -4.02 5.29
CA SER A 269 0.58 -4.56 6.44
C SER A 269 1.28 -3.48 7.27
N TYR A 270 1.81 -2.45 6.63
CA TYR A 270 2.51 -1.38 7.32
C TYR A 270 1.57 -0.43 8.09
N TRP A 271 0.31 -0.30 7.69
CA TRP A 271 -0.68 0.45 8.46
C TRP A 271 -1.06 -0.27 9.76
N VAL A 272 -1.27 -1.57 9.68
CA VAL A 272 -1.80 -2.36 10.80
C VAL A 272 -0.74 -3.15 11.59
N GLY A 273 0.54 -2.90 11.31
CA GLY A 273 1.63 -3.46 12.09
C GLY A 273 2.00 -4.90 11.77
N GLY A 274 2.21 -5.18 10.47
CA GLY A 274 2.78 -6.42 9.97
C GLY A 274 1.81 -7.32 9.22
N MET A 275 2.37 -8.32 8.57
CA MET A 275 1.68 -9.21 7.64
C MET A 275 0.58 -10.04 8.31
N GLN A 276 0.84 -10.56 9.52
CA GLN A 276 -0.16 -11.34 10.25
C GLN A 276 -1.38 -10.51 10.63
N SER A 277 -1.19 -9.25 11.03
CA SER A 277 -2.28 -8.32 11.34
C SER A 277 -3.10 -8.01 10.08
N PHE A 278 -2.43 -7.79 8.95
CA PHE A 278 -3.07 -7.58 7.65
C PHE A 278 -3.94 -8.79 7.26
N MET A 279 -3.40 -10.01 7.35
CA MET A 279 -4.14 -11.23 7.05
C MET A 279 -5.35 -11.44 7.96
N THR A 280 -5.17 -11.21 9.26
CA THR A 280 -6.24 -11.40 10.26
C THR A 280 -7.38 -10.40 10.04
N LEU A 281 -7.05 -9.12 9.87
CA LEU A 281 -8.04 -8.07 9.66
C LEU A 281 -8.75 -8.20 8.31
N SER A 282 -8.05 -8.62 7.26
CA SER A 282 -8.65 -8.89 5.96
C SER A 282 -9.72 -9.98 6.05
N ARG A 283 -9.41 -11.10 6.70
CA ARG A 283 -10.39 -12.18 6.92
C ARG A 283 -11.55 -11.75 7.85
N THR A 284 -11.26 -10.93 8.85
CA THR A 284 -12.30 -10.36 9.73
C THR A 284 -13.25 -9.46 8.96
N ALA A 285 -12.72 -8.60 8.09
CA ALA A 285 -13.49 -7.72 7.24
C ALA A 285 -14.40 -8.52 6.28
N GLU A 286 -13.86 -9.55 5.63
CA GLU A 286 -14.63 -10.43 4.74
C GLU A 286 -15.75 -11.15 5.48
N LEU A 287 -15.50 -11.65 6.70
CA LEU A 287 -16.54 -12.28 7.54
C LEU A 287 -17.63 -11.28 7.97
N ALA A 288 -17.30 -10.00 8.08
CA ALA A 288 -18.25 -8.93 8.35
C ALA A 288 -19.00 -8.43 7.11
N GLY A 289 -18.67 -8.95 5.92
CA GLY A 289 -19.30 -8.59 4.64
C GLY A 289 -18.62 -7.42 3.92
N ASN A 290 -17.48 -6.93 4.41
CA ASN A 290 -16.68 -5.92 3.74
C ASN A 290 -15.77 -6.54 2.68
N LYS A 291 -15.43 -5.77 1.64
CA LYS A 291 -14.33 -6.11 0.73
C LYS A 291 -13.03 -5.50 1.22
N VAL A 292 -11.90 -6.10 0.86
CA VAL A 292 -10.58 -5.58 1.20
C VAL A 292 -9.83 -5.22 -0.08
N CYS A 293 -9.42 -3.96 -0.18
CA CYS A 293 -8.48 -3.48 -1.19
C CYS A 293 -7.12 -3.28 -0.52
N LYS A 294 -6.06 -3.86 -1.06
CA LYS A 294 -4.71 -3.60 -0.55
C LYS A 294 -4.30 -2.19 -0.92
N HIS A 295 -3.93 -1.39 0.09
CA HIS A 295 -3.46 -0.02 -0.06
C HIS A 295 -1.98 0.05 -0.46
N THR A 296 -1.60 1.13 -1.19
CA THR A 296 -0.20 1.52 -1.35
C THR A 296 0.02 2.96 -0.90
N HIS A 297 1.14 3.20 -0.22
CA HIS A 297 1.56 4.53 0.22
C HIS A 297 2.79 5.04 -0.57
N GLY A 298 3.12 4.35 -1.65
CA GLY A 298 4.39 4.40 -2.32
C GLY A 298 5.27 3.29 -1.76
N GLU A 299 5.35 2.18 -2.43
CA GLU A 299 6.16 1.01 -2.03
C GLU A 299 7.04 0.59 -3.18
N PHE A 300 8.24 0.13 -2.85
CA PHE A 300 9.15 -0.50 -3.79
C PHE A 300 8.83 -1.98 -3.98
N GLY A 301 9.63 -2.66 -4.79
CA GLY A 301 9.42 -4.04 -5.12
C GLY A 301 9.40 -5.00 -3.95
N ILE A 302 10.13 -4.73 -2.86
CA ILE A 302 10.17 -5.62 -1.68
C ILE A 302 8.77 -5.68 -1.02
N ALA A 303 8.19 -4.54 -0.68
CA ALA A 303 6.86 -4.49 -0.06
C ALA A 303 5.77 -4.92 -1.04
N ALA A 304 5.89 -4.56 -2.33
CA ALA A 304 4.95 -4.99 -3.35
C ALA A 304 4.91 -6.52 -3.48
N VAL A 305 6.07 -7.19 -3.49
CA VAL A 305 6.19 -8.66 -3.50
C VAL A 305 5.61 -9.27 -2.22
N ALA A 306 5.93 -8.70 -1.05
CA ALA A 306 5.38 -9.19 0.22
C ALA A 306 3.85 -9.15 0.25
N HIS A 307 3.25 -8.06 -0.25
CA HIS A 307 1.80 -7.94 -0.38
C HIS A 307 1.22 -8.88 -1.45
N GLN A 308 1.94 -9.12 -2.57
CA GLN A 308 1.52 -10.12 -3.56
C GLN A 308 1.38 -11.50 -2.91
N HIS A 309 2.33 -11.93 -2.07
CA HIS A 309 2.22 -13.17 -1.33
C HIS A 309 0.99 -13.20 -0.40
N ALA A 310 0.71 -12.10 0.29
CA ALA A 310 -0.47 -12.01 1.15
C ALA A 310 -1.78 -12.10 0.36
N LEU A 311 -1.87 -11.40 -0.77
CA LEU A 311 -3.05 -11.42 -1.64
C LEU A 311 -3.28 -12.80 -2.28
N LEU A 312 -2.21 -13.50 -2.68
CA LEU A 312 -2.31 -14.90 -3.12
C LEU A 312 -2.88 -15.81 -2.03
N ALA A 313 -2.53 -15.57 -0.76
CA ALA A 313 -3.00 -16.39 0.37
C ALA A 313 -4.41 -16.00 0.85
N LEU A 314 -4.83 -14.75 0.68
CA LEU A 314 -6.19 -14.30 1.01
C LEU A 314 -7.20 -14.77 -0.04
N GLY A 315 -6.82 -14.75 -1.31
CA GLY A 315 -7.72 -15.00 -2.42
C GLY A 315 -8.36 -13.73 -2.96
N ASP A 316 -9.60 -13.86 -3.44
CA ASP A 316 -10.26 -12.81 -4.21
C ASP A 316 -10.97 -11.79 -3.30
N GLY A 317 -10.22 -10.76 -2.91
CA GLY A 317 -10.78 -9.58 -2.24
C GLY A 317 -11.45 -8.62 -3.23
N SER A 318 -11.21 -7.33 -3.06
CA SER A 318 -11.57 -6.33 -4.06
C SER A 318 -10.56 -6.38 -5.22
N ARG A 319 -10.99 -6.82 -6.39
CA ARG A 319 -10.13 -6.78 -7.60
C ARG A 319 -9.59 -5.36 -7.84
N GLY A 320 -8.43 -5.24 -8.48
CA GLY A 320 -7.80 -3.94 -8.72
C GLY A 320 -7.17 -3.35 -7.46
N HIS A 321 -6.31 -4.11 -6.77
CA HIS A 321 -5.56 -3.64 -5.62
C HIS A 321 -4.65 -2.46 -5.97
N GLN A 322 -4.34 -1.62 -4.99
CA GLN A 322 -3.49 -0.45 -5.21
C GLN A 322 -2.03 -0.84 -5.42
N GLN A 323 -1.36 -0.10 -6.29
CA GLN A 323 0.07 -0.22 -6.58
C GLN A 323 0.62 1.12 -7.08
N THR A 324 1.90 1.39 -6.85
CA THR A 324 2.64 2.54 -7.38
C THR A 324 3.83 2.15 -8.24
N ALA A 325 4.09 0.87 -8.41
CA ALA A 325 5.22 0.38 -9.20
C ALA A 325 5.23 0.91 -10.64
N SER A 326 4.04 1.10 -11.24
CA SER A 326 3.92 1.62 -12.61
C SER A 326 4.34 3.09 -12.76
N VAL A 327 4.25 3.89 -11.69
CA VAL A 327 4.60 5.32 -11.69
C VAL A 327 6.01 5.62 -11.19
N MET A 328 6.70 4.63 -10.61
CA MET A 328 8.11 4.74 -10.22
C MET A 328 9.01 4.79 -11.46
N GLU A 329 10.08 5.59 -11.41
CA GLU A 329 11.10 5.58 -12.47
C GLU A 329 11.85 4.25 -12.53
N ASP A 330 12.20 3.70 -11.36
CA ASP A 330 12.97 2.45 -11.24
C ASP A 330 12.53 1.66 -9.99
N ASP A 331 13.24 0.58 -9.70
CA ASP A 331 13.13 -0.27 -8.52
C ASP A 331 14.52 -0.81 -8.15
N ILE A 332 14.64 -1.36 -6.94
CA ILE A 332 15.89 -1.95 -6.44
C ILE A 332 15.99 -3.47 -6.65
N LEU A 333 15.05 -4.09 -7.32
CA LEU A 333 15.11 -5.50 -7.66
C LEU A 333 15.89 -5.73 -8.97
N GLN A 334 16.55 -6.89 -9.10
CA GLN A 334 17.24 -7.31 -10.34
C GLN A 334 16.25 -7.58 -11.47
N SER A 335 15.07 -8.10 -11.15
CA SER A 335 14.01 -8.38 -12.11
C SER A 335 12.81 -7.49 -11.83
N ASP A 336 12.26 -6.88 -12.86
CA ASP A 336 11.04 -6.11 -12.76
C ASP A 336 9.86 -6.97 -12.29
N ILE A 337 9.04 -6.39 -11.42
CA ILE A 337 7.79 -7.01 -11.02
C ILE A 337 6.69 -6.76 -12.05
N PRO A 338 5.78 -7.72 -12.30
CA PRO A 338 4.78 -7.60 -13.38
C PRO A 338 3.96 -6.32 -13.34
N ILE A 339 3.56 -5.83 -12.16
CA ILE A 339 2.68 -4.67 -12.00
C ILE A 339 3.31 -3.33 -12.40
N ARG A 340 4.58 -3.30 -12.81
CA ARG A 340 5.17 -2.10 -13.42
C ARG A 340 4.59 -1.81 -14.81
N THR A 341 4.10 -2.85 -15.52
CA THR A 341 3.66 -2.72 -16.91
C THR A 341 2.32 -3.40 -17.21
N GLN A 342 1.78 -4.22 -16.31
CA GLN A 342 0.56 -4.99 -16.55
C GLN A 342 -0.30 -5.12 -15.29
N PRO A 343 -1.62 -5.34 -15.44
CA PRO A 343 -2.54 -5.34 -14.30
C PRO A 343 -2.57 -6.64 -13.49
N LEU A 344 -1.99 -7.73 -13.99
CA LEU A 344 -2.14 -9.07 -13.40
C LEU A 344 -0.79 -9.60 -12.92
N TRP A 345 -0.80 -10.18 -11.71
CA TRP A 345 0.37 -10.83 -11.13
C TRP A 345 0.01 -12.21 -10.59
N GLY A 346 0.68 -13.23 -11.12
CA GLY A 346 0.50 -14.62 -10.73
C GLY A 346 1.30 -15.04 -9.49
N GLU A 347 1.55 -16.33 -9.39
CA GLU A 347 2.32 -16.94 -8.30
C GLU A 347 3.79 -16.56 -8.33
N ILE A 348 4.38 -16.59 -7.13
CA ILE A 348 5.82 -16.50 -6.88
C ILE A 348 6.24 -17.82 -6.25
N ASP A 349 7.06 -18.63 -6.93
CA ASP A 349 7.37 -19.99 -6.52
C ASP A 349 8.66 -20.12 -5.72
N ALA A 350 9.54 -19.12 -5.78
CA ALA A 350 10.82 -19.14 -5.08
C ALA A 350 10.63 -18.99 -3.56
N PRO A 351 11.50 -19.62 -2.73
CA PRO A 351 11.43 -19.54 -1.27
C PRO A 351 11.53 -18.10 -0.73
N GLY A 352 10.87 -17.85 0.40
CA GLY A 352 10.78 -16.54 1.01
C GLY A 352 9.94 -15.60 0.18
N LEU A 353 10.42 -14.37 0.01
CA LEU A 353 9.84 -13.39 -0.93
C LEU A 353 10.15 -13.73 -2.38
N GLY A 354 11.16 -14.58 -2.65
CA GLY A 354 11.53 -14.94 -4.01
C GLY A 354 12.16 -13.81 -4.81
N ILE A 355 12.81 -12.86 -4.16
CA ILE A 355 13.42 -11.68 -4.77
C ILE A 355 14.95 -11.74 -4.73
N THR A 356 15.58 -10.97 -5.60
CA THR A 356 17.01 -10.63 -5.54
C THR A 356 17.14 -9.11 -5.59
N VAL A 357 17.68 -8.52 -4.53
CA VAL A 357 17.97 -7.09 -4.47
C VAL A 357 19.22 -6.79 -5.28
N ASP A 358 19.16 -5.78 -6.13
CA ASP A 358 20.30 -5.28 -6.89
C ASP A 358 21.15 -4.36 -5.99
N ALA A 359 22.34 -4.79 -5.68
CA ALA A 359 23.24 -4.07 -4.78
C ALA A 359 23.67 -2.70 -5.33
N ASP A 360 23.87 -2.60 -6.65
CA ASP A 360 24.30 -1.35 -7.28
C ASP A 360 23.16 -0.33 -7.31
N LYS A 361 21.93 -0.75 -7.60
CA LYS A 361 20.73 0.09 -7.51
C LYS A 361 20.47 0.52 -6.07
N LEU A 362 20.55 -0.39 -5.10
CA LEU A 362 20.38 -0.07 -3.69
C LEU A 362 21.38 0.99 -3.23
N ASP A 363 22.66 0.84 -3.58
CA ASP A 363 23.72 1.81 -3.27
C ASP A 363 23.47 3.16 -3.98
N HIS A 364 23.05 3.12 -5.25
CA HIS A 364 22.71 4.34 -6.02
C HIS A 364 21.61 5.16 -5.35
N TYR A 365 20.48 4.53 -5.02
CA TYR A 365 19.35 5.24 -4.41
C TYR A 365 19.57 5.60 -2.94
N HIS A 366 20.44 4.86 -2.24
CA HIS A 366 20.91 5.27 -0.92
C HIS A 366 21.78 6.55 -1.02
N LYS A 367 22.68 6.63 -1.98
CA LYS A 367 23.48 7.85 -2.24
C LYS A 367 22.62 9.03 -2.63
N LEU A 368 21.56 8.80 -3.41
CA LEU A 368 20.59 9.85 -3.75
C LEU A 368 19.91 10.37 -2.48
N PHE A 369 19.45 9.48 -1.59
CA PHE A 369 18.91 9.88 -0.29
C PHE A 369 19.91 10.68 0.54
N LEU A 370 21.17 10.29 0.58
CA LEU A 370 22.21 11.00 1.35
C LEU A 370 22.52 12.39 0.77
N ALA A 371 22.39 12.57 -0.54
CA ALA A 371 22.65 13.84 -1.22
C ALA A 371 21.45 14.80 -1.14
N ASP A 372 20.26 14.33 -1.44
CA ASP A 372 19.07 15.15 -1.68
C ASP A 372 18.02 15.02 -0.56
N GLY A 373 18.18 14.03 0.33
CA GLY A 373 17.25 13.74 1.43
C GLY A 373 16.03 12.95 0.98
N GLN A 374 14.95 13.09 1.77
CA GLN A 374 13.70 12.39 1.53
C GLN A 374 12.76 13.20 0.62
N PHE A 375 11.95 12.51 -0.17
CA PHE A 375 10.82 13.11 -0.87
C PHE A 375 9.72 13.49 0.13
N LEU A 376 9.56 14.78 0.35
CA LEU A 376 8.54 15.30 1.25
C LEU A 376 7.19 15.37 0.52
N PRO A 377 6.08 14.97 1.15
CA PRO A 377 4.77 14.88 0.50
C PRO A 377 4.14 16.24 0.14
N TRP A 378 4.79 17.35 0.47
CA TRP A 378 4.33 18.71 0.17
C TRP A 378 5.36 19.54 -0.63
N ALA A 379 6.43 18.91 -1.10
CA ALA A 379 7.57 19.66 -1.68
C ALA A 379 7.62 19.65 -3.21
N ALA A 380 6.77 18.88 -3.90
CA ALA A 380 6.72 18.96 -5.35
C ALA A 380 6.02 20.27 -5.77
N THR A 381 6.75 21.14 -6.46
CA THR A 381 6.15 22.25 -7.19
C THR A 381 5.35 21.66 -8.35
N VAL A 382 4.05 21.91 -8.35
CA VAL A 382 3.21 21.68 -9.53
C VAL A 382 3.55 22.82 -10.50
N GLU A 383 4.41 22.57 -11.50
CA GLU A 383 4.58 23.45 -12.64
C GLU A 383 3.43 23.28 -13.63
#